data_ecb10546cbb7be2eb3f8328c056d2dd2
#
_entry.id   ecb10546cbb7be2eb3f8328c056d2dd2
#
_cell.length_a   1.000
_cell.length_b   1.000
_cell.length_c   1.000
_cell.angle_alpha   90.00
_cell.angle_beta   90.00
_cell.angle_gamma   90.00
#
_symmetry.space_group_name_H-M   'P 1'
#
loop_
_entity.id
_entity.type
_entity.pdbx_description
1 polymer ?
#
loop_
_entity_poly.entity_id
_entity_poly.type
_entity_poly.pdbx_seq_one_letter_code
_entity_poly.pdbx_strand_id
1 'polypeptide(L)'
;TETSLSVAGSGKIEAEEVNVDMTNIQIAGSGDIDVDMNDCGSAIVNIAGSGDVKLKGTVNELNKSVAGSGNINTKDLVIKGGSN
;
A
#
# COMPACT_ATOMS: atom_id res chain seq x y z
N THR A 1 -15.85 -4.12 -2.40
CA THR A 1 -15.13 -3.30 -3.38
C THR A 1 -13.63 -3.56 -3.29
N GLU A 2 -12.99 -3.70 -4.42
CA GLU A 2 -11.56 -3.95 -4.48
C GLU A 2 -10.89 -2.85 -5.28
N THR A 3 -9.71 -2.44 -4.84
CA THR A 3 -8.90 -1.48 -5.56
C THR A 3 -7.54 -2.09 -5.86
N SER A 4 -7.12 -1.94 -7.09
CA SER A 4 -5.83 -2.45 -7.54
C SER A 4 -5.00 -1.33 -8.12
N LEU A 5 -3.81 -1.15 -7.59
CA LEU A 5 -2.87 -0.14 -8.07
C LEU A 5 -1.60 -0.82 -8.52
N SER A 6 -1.12 -0.46 -9.68
CA SER A 6 0.07 -1.09 -10.22
C SER A 6 0.97 -0.04 -10.87
N VAL A 7 2.23 -0.06 -10.49
CA VAL A 7 3.23 0.85 -11.06
C VAL A 7 4.35 0.02 -11.65
N ALA A 8 4.63 0.24 -12.92
CA ALA A 8 5.74 -0.40 -13.59
C ALA A 8 6.66 0.69 -14.12
N GLY A 9 7.90 0.68 -13.72
CA GLY A 9 8.84 1.71 -14.09
C GLY A 9 8.94 2.77 -13.02
N SER A 10 9.02 4.02 -13.40
CA SER A 10 9.15 5.11 -12.45
C SER A 10 7.98 6.06 -12.58
N GLY A 11 7.06 5.98 -11.68
CA GLY A 11 5.90 6.85 -11.65
C GLY A 11 5.51 7.16 -10.23
N LYS A 12 4.47 7.95 -10.07
CA LYS A 12 3.97 8.30 -8.76
C LYS A 12 2.46 8.18 -8.76
N ILE A 13 1.94 7.53 -7.75
CA ILE A 13 0.50 7.38 -7.58
C ILE A 13 0.08 7.96 -6.25
N GLU A 14 -0.93 8.80 -6.29
CA GLU A 14 -1.57 9.30 -5.08
C GLU A 14 -3.04 8.90 -5.13
N ALA A 15 -3.53 8.27 -4.10
CA ALA A 15 -4.88 7.78 -4.08
C ALA A 15 -5.50 7.94 -2.71
N GLU A 16 -6.81 8.14 -2.70
CA GLU A 16 -7.59 8.11 -1.48
C GLU A 16 -8.63 7.02 -1.59
N GLU A 17 -8.74 6.20 -0.57
CA GLU A 17 -9.70 5.11 -0.58
C GLU A 17 -10.50 5.12 0.69
N VAL A 18 -11.81 5.03 0.55
CA VAL A 18 -12.73 5.06 1.68
C VAL A 18 -13.60 3.83 1.62
N ASN A 19 -13.63 3.08 2.70
CA ASN A 19 -14.50 1.89 2.84
C ASN A 19 -14.26 0.86 1.75
N VAL A 20 -13.01 0.58 1.45
CA VAL A 20 -12.66 -0.43 0.45
C VAL A 20 -12.38 -1.74 1.16
N ASP A 21 -12.94 -2.84 0.67
CA ASP A 21 -12.74 -4.14 1.27
C ASP A 21 -11.31 -4.66 1.10
N MET A 22 -10.73 -4.44 -0.05
CA MET A 22 -9.39 -4.93 -0.32
C MET A 22 -8.63 -3.96 -1.22
N THR A 23 -7.40 -3.69 -0.86
CA THR A 23 -6.52 -2.86 -1.66
C THR A 23 -5.29 -3.67 -2.03
N ASN A 24 -4.98 -3.71 -3.32
CA ASN A 24 -3.83 -4.46 -3.81
C ASN A 24 -2.90 -3.47 -4.52
N ILE A 25 -1.70 -3.35 -3.99
CA ILE A 25 -0.72 -2.38 -4.52
C ILE A 25 0.51 -3.14 -4.98
N GLN A 26 0.92 -2.91 -6.21
CA GLN A 26 2.10 -3.54 -6.76
C GLN A 26 3.01 -2.51 -7.38
N ILE A 27 4.28 -2.59 -7.07
CA ILE A 27 5.28 -1.71 -7.67
C ILE A 27 6.39 -2.56 -8.26
N ALA A 28 6.68 -2.32 -9.52
CA ALA A 28 7.83 -2.94 -10.17
C ALA A 28 8.71 -1.83 -10.72
N GLY A 29 9.85 -1.63 -10.12
CA GLY A 29 10.75 -0.56 -10.50
C GLY A 29 10.92 0.45 -9.40
N SER A 30 10.98 1.73 -9.72
CA SER A 30 11.24 2.76 -8.73
C SER A 30 10.10 3.79 -8.65
N GLY A 31 8.90 3.32 -8.51
CA GLY A 31 7.75 4.19 -8.37
C GLY A 31 7.49 4.58 -6.92
N ASP A 32 6.68 5.60 -6.74
CA ASP A 32 6.23 6.05 -5.43
C ASP A 32 4.72 5.91 -5.34
N ILE A 33 4.24 5.43 -4.20
CA ILE A 33 2.81 5.32 -3.98
C ILE A 33 2.46 5.97 -2.65
N ASP A 34 1.46 6.83 -2.68
CA ASP A 34 0.94 7.48 -1.49
C ASP A 34 -0.55 7.17 -1.44
N VAL A 35 -0.96 6.35 -0.47
CA VAL A 35 -2.35 5.93 -0.36
C VAL A 35 -2.89 6.28 1.01
N ASP A 36 -4.05 6.93 1.00
CA ASP A 36 -4.75 7.27 2.22
C ASP A 36 -5.93 6.31 2.32
N MET A 37 -5.86 5.37 3.25
CA MET A 37 -6.89 4.35 3.42
C MET A 37 -7.73 4.68 4.62
N ASN A 38 -9.01 4.92 4.39
CA ASN A 38 -9.91 5.28 5.45
C ASN A 38 -10.87 4.13 5.69
N ASP A 39 -10.62 3.36 6.73
CA ASP A 39 -11.46 2.24 7.12
C ASP A 39 -11.52 1.16 6.04
N CYS A 40 -10.35 0.74 5.56
CA CYS A 40 -10.27 -0.33 4.58
C CYS A 40 -10.14 -1.68 5.27
N GLY A 41 -10.55 -2.73 4.60
CA GLY A 41 -10.48 -4.07 5.15
C GLY A 41 -9.08 -4.64 5.12
N SER A 42 -8.59 -4.95 3.96
CA SER A 42 -7.27 -5.57 3.80
C SER A 42 -6.42 -4.77 2.85
N ALA A 43 -5.14 -4.71 3.12
CA ALA A 43 -4.21 -4.06 2.23
C ALA A 43 -3.07 -5.02 1.92
N ILE A 44 -2.79 -5.20 0.64
CA ILE A 44 -1.68 -6.03 0.19
C ILE A 44 -0.74 -5.14 -0.61
N VAL A 45 0.51 -5.11 -0.19
CA VAL A 45 1.50 -4.26 -0.83
C VAL A 45 2.68 -5.12 -1.26
N ASN A 46 3.01 -5.09 -2.54
CA ASN A 46 4.16 -5.78 -3.08
C ASN A 46 5.05 -4.80 -3.79
N ILE A 47 6.33 -4.81 -3.44
CA ILE A 47 7.31 -3.96 -4.07
C ILE A 47 8.42 -4.83 -4.64
N ALA A 48 8.69 -4.66 -5.92
CA ALA A 48 9.83 -5.32 -6.56
C ALA A 48 10.70 -4.23 -7.14
N GLY A 49 11.81 -3.94 -6.48
CA GLY A 49 12.70 -2.87 -6.89
C GLY A 49 12.92 -1.88 -5.77
N SER A 50 13.06 -0.61 -6.10
CA SER A 50 13.36 0.41 -5.09
C SER A 50 12.25 1.46 -4.99
N GLY A 51 11.02 1.04 -5.01
CA GLY A 51 9.92 1.95 -4.85
C GLY A 51 9.66 2.31 -3.39
N ASP A 52 8.94 3.38 -3.17
CA ASP A 52 8.52 3.80 -1.85
C ASP A 52 7.01 3.81 -1.76
N VAL A 53 6.49 3.29 -0.66
CA VAL A 53 5.06 3.28 -0.42
C VAL A 53 4.78 3.97 0.90
N LYS A 54 3.81 4.86 0.88
CA LYS A 54 3.40 5.56 2.08
C LYS A 54 1.92 5.31 2.29
N LEU A 55 1.59 4.74 3.43
CA LEU A 55 0.23 4.37 3.75
C LEU A 55 -0.25 5.13 4.97
N LYS A 56 -1.48 5.58 4.92
CA LYS A 56 -2.11 6.30 6.02
C LYS A 56 -3.53 5.82 6.21
N GLY A 57 -4.06 6.05 7.39
CA GLY A 57 -5.46 5.74 7.67
C GLY A 57 -5.61 4.53 8.55
N THR A 58 -6.60 3.70 8.26
CA THR A 58 -6.93 2.55 9.08
C THR A 58 -7.25 1.34 8.20
N VAL A 59 -6.67 0.20 8.54
CA VAL A 59 -6.97 -1.06 7.85
C VAL A 59 -7.14 -2.15 8.89
N ASN A 60 -7.84 -3.23 8.52
CA ASN A 60 -7.94 -4.39 9.39
C ASN A 60 -6.72 -5.28 9.32
N GLU A 61 -6.21 -5.49 8.12
CA GLU A 61 -5.04 -6.33 7.90
C GLU A 61 -4.10 -5.67 6.93
N LEU A 62 -2.83 -5.87 7.13
CA LEU A 62 -1.83 -5.36 6.21
C LEU A 62 -0.83 -6.45 5.89
N ASN A 63 -0.70 -6.76 4.62
CA ASN A 63 0.34 -7.67 4.12
C ASN A 63 1.30 -6.86 3.27
N LYS A 64 2.57 -6.92 3.61
CA LYS A 64 3.56 -6.20 2.83
C LYS A 64 4.72 -7.11 2.48
N SER A 65 5.21 -6.96 1.28
CA SER A 65 6.30 -7.75 0.79
C SER A 65 7.22 -6.86 -0.04
N VAL A 66 8.48 -6.86 0.28
CA VAL A 66 9.46 -6.03 -0.41
C VAL A 66 10.57 -6.91 -0.93
N ALA A 67 10.77 -6.89 -2.24
CA ALA A 67 11.88 -7.58 -2.87
C ALA A 67 12.77 -6.51 -3.49
N GLY A 68 13.91 -6.26 -2.89
CA GLY A 68 14.81 -5.23 -3.33
C GLY A 68 15.04 -4.20 -2.24
N SER A 69 15.23 -2.96 -2.63
CA SER A 69 15.56 -1.90 -1.70
C SER A 69 14.40 -0.94 -1.43
N GLY A 70 13.20 -1.39 -1.65
CA GLY A 70 12.05 -0.53 -1.44
C GLY A 70 11.75 -0.30 0.04
N ASN A 71 10.95 0.70 0.31
CA ASN A 71 10.54 1.05 1.66
C ASN A 71 9.04 1.19 1.75
N ILE A 72 8.48 0.73 2.85
CA ILE A 72 7.07 0.92 3.12
C ILE A 72 6.94 1.69 4.43
N ASN A 73 6.26 2.81 4.36
CA ASN A 73 6.09 3.67 5.52
C ASN A 73 4.64 3.58 6.00
N THR A 74 4.44 3.07 7.21
CA THR A 74 3.11 2.92 7.77
C THR A 74 2.96 3.67 9.09
N LYS A 75 3.71 4.73 9.27
CA LYS A 75 3.68 5.47 10.52
C LYS A 75 2.32 6.05 10.84
N ASP A 76 1.61 6.47 9.81
CA ASP A 76 0.29 7.07 10.00
C ASP A 76 -0.83 6.06 9.75
N LEU A 77 -0.49 4.81 9.65
CA LEU A 77 -1.46 3.74 9.39
C LEU A 77 -1.74 2.98 10.67
N VAL A 78 -3.01 2.77 10.95
CA VAL A 78 -3.46 1.99 12.09
C VAL A 78 -4.01 0.66 11.60
N ILE A 79 -3.55 -0.43 12.16
CA ILE A 79 -4.01 -1.76 11.80
C ILE A 79 -4.90 -2.28 12.93
N LYS A 80 -6.17 -2.41 12.64
CA LYS A 80 -7.13 -2.82 13.64
C LYS A 80 -7.16 -4.31 13.88
N GLY A 81 -6.98 -5.08 12.82
CA GLY A 81 -7.08 -6.51 12.89
C GLY A 81 -5.93 -7.15 13.59
N GLY A 82 -4.92 -6.52 13.74
CA GLY A 82 -3.82 -7.02 14.38
C GLY A 82 -2.98 -7.86 13.56
N SER A 83 -2.07 -8.32 13.99
CA SER A 83 -1.26 -9.22 13.63
C SER A 83 -0.28 -8.98 12.71
N ASN A 84 0.63 -8.69 12.93
CA ASN A 84 1.87 -8.78 12.33
C ASN A 84 2.14 -8.06 11.23
#